data_216f6d86d24fa0be7e9ac844bbfce001
#
_entry.id   216f6d86d24fa0be7e9ac844bbfce001
#
_cell.length_a   1.000
_cell.length_b   1.000
_cell.length_c   1.000
_cell.angle_alpha   90.00
_cell.angle_beta   90.00
_cell.angle_gamma   90.00
#
_symmetry.space_group_name_H-M   'P 1'
#
loop_
_entity.id
_entity.type
_entity.pdbx_description
1 polymer ?
#
loop_
_entity_poly.entity_id
_entity_poly.type
_entity_poly.pdbx_seq_one_letter_code
_entity_poly.pdbx_strand_id
1 'polypeptide(L)'
;MADQAVSSKMYKNIGEKAGVMMIMLASRELGIPPMQALNGGLNIINGKVEISARMMSALIRKAGHQINTKECTDTHCVLVGKRSDTGETQSSSFSVAEAQKAGLIKTGGGWTKFPKDMCFARALSRLARQLFSDVIGMGYVEGEISQQEVKHEIQHVEVETQHVVLEYDDNLKNLLSKFDENDHERMMFYIDVVKNHYEWTTEETVLKFLEEPNIVEKFNAWK
;
A
#
# COMPACT_ATOMS: atom_id res chain seq x y z
N MET A 1 -13.95 -14.69 2.13
CA MET A 1 -12.79 -14.98 1.24
C MET A 1 -11.45 -14.77 1.98
N ALA A 2 -11.17 -13.63 2.63
CA ALA A 2 -9.91 -13.45 3.36
C ALA A 2 -9.73 -14.47 4.50
N ASP A 3 -10.77 -14.73 5.29
CA ASP A 3 -10.75 -15.76 6.35
C ASP A 3 -10.44 -17.16 5.81
N GLN A 4 -11.02 -17.51 4.68
CA GLN A 4 -10.77 -18.80 4.01
C GLN A 4 -9.34 -18.90 3.48
N ALA A 5 -8.78 -17.80 2.95
CA ALA A 5 -7.40 -17.76 2.50
C ALA A 5 -6.42 -17.95 3.67
N VAL A 6 -6.67 -17.31 4.80
CA VAL A 6 -5.83 -17.46 6.01
C VAL A 6 -5.98 -18.85 6.62
N SER A 7 -7.20 -19.35 6.79
CA SER A 7 -7.46 -20.67 7.38
C SER A 7 -6.91 -21.83 6.54
N SER A 8 -6.78 -21.63 5.21
CA SER A 8 -6.18 -22.63 4.31
C SER A 8 -4.68 -22.87 4.57
N LYS A 9 -4.01 -21.97 5.29
CA LYS A 9 -2.54 -21.96 5.51
C LYS A 9 -1.70 -21.98 4.23
N MET A 10 -2.31 -21.73 3.07
CA MET A 10 -1.63 -21.73 1.76
C MET A 10 -0.76 -20.46 1.59
N TYR A 11 -1.13 -19.37 2.25
CA TYR A 11 -0.51 -18.05 2.08
C TYR A 11 0.27 -17.61 3.33
N LYS A 12 1.06 -18.52 3.90
CA LYS A 12 1.85 -18.26 5.12
C LYS A 12 2.78 -17.03 5.02
N ASN A 13 3.23 -16.72 3.81
CA ASN A 13 4.14 -15.60 3.56
C ASN A 13 3.47 -14.23 3.63
N ILE A 14 2.13 -14.19 3.59
CA ILE A 14 1.38 -12.92 3.64
C ILE A 14 1.08 -12.53 5.10
N GLY A 15 1.25 -13.47 6.04
CA GLY A 15 1.05 -13.24 7.46
C GLY A 15 -0.42 -13.20 7.86
N GLU A 16 -0.88 -12.10 8.40
CA GLU A 16 -2.18 -11.95 9.03
C GLU A 16 -3.31 -11.68 8.03
N LYS A 17 -4.56 -11.84 8.51
CA LYS A 17 -5.80 -11.55 7.76
C LYS A 17 -5.77 -10.16 7.11
N ALA A 18 -5.26 -9.15 7.83
CA ALA A 18 -5.13 -7.79 7.33
C ALA A 18 -4.27 -7.72 6.06
N GLY A 19 -3.13 -8.43 6.03
CA GLY A 19 -2.27 -8.49 4.85
C GLY A 19 -2.97 -9.09 3.62
N VAL A 20 -3.71 -10.19 3.82
CA VAL A 20 -4.51 -10.81 2.75
C VAL A 20 -5.57 -9.82 2.24
N MET A 21 -6.26 -9.11 3.14
CA MET A 21 -7.26 -8.10 2.75
C MET A 21 -6.63 -6.96 1.95
N MET A 22 -5.48 -6.43 2.39
CA MET A 22 -4.77 -5.36 1.67
C MET A 22 -4.36 -5.78 0.26
N ILE A 23 -3.84 -7.00 0.09
CA ILE A 23 -3.53 -7.56 -1.23
C ILE A 23 -4.81 -7.68 -2.09
N MET A 24 -5.92 -8.13 -1.51
CA MET A 24 -7.19 -8.26 -2.24
C MET A 24 -7.75 -6.90 -2.66
N LEU A 25 -7.66 -5.86 -1.82
CA LEU A 25 -8.06 -4.50 -2.16
C LEU A 25 -7.20 -3.95 -3.30
N ALA A 26 -5.88 -4.01 -3.16
CA ALA A 26 -4.96 -3.57 -4.21
C ALA A 26 -5.15 -4.35 -5.52
N SER A 27 -5.44 -5.66 -5.45
CA SER A 27 -5.73 -6.48 -6.63
C SER A 27 -6.98 -5.99 -7.38
N ARG A 28 -8.00 -5.56 -6.64
CA ARG A 28 -9.24 -5.00 -7.21
C ARG A 28 -8.97 -3.69 -7.94
N GLU A 29 -8.21 -2.78 -7.34
CA GLU A 29 -7.84 -1.49 -7.94
C GLU A 29 -7.03 -1.68 -9.23
N LEU A 30 -6.10 -2.64 -9.24
CA LEU A 30 -5.26 -2.96 -10.39
C LEU A 30 -5.93 -3.88 -11.43
N GLY A 31 -7.19 -4.29 -11.21
CA GLY A 31 -7.87 -5.22 -12.09
C GLY A 31 -7.20 -6.59 -12.20
N ILE A 32 -6.50 -7.03 -11.13
CA ILE A 32 -5.81 -8.32 -11.04
C ILE A 32 -6.75 -9.33 -10.36
N PRO A 33 -6.91 -10.55 -10.91
CA PRO A 33 -7.64 -11.60 -10.22
C PRO A 33 -7.04 -11.89 -8.83
N PRO A 34 -7.87 -11.98 -7.76
CA PRO A 34 -7.37 -12.15 -6.39
C PRO A 34 -6.41 -13.33 -6.20
N MET A 35 -6.65 -14.44 -6.88
CA MET A 35 -5.77 -15.61 -6.81
C MET A 35 -4.38 -15.35 -7.43
N GLN A 36 -4.32 -14.56 -8.50
CA GLN A 36 -3.03 -14.17 -9.09
C GLN A 36 -2.26 -13.21 -8.19
N ALA A 37 -2.97 -12.30 -7.53
CA ALA A 37 -2.37 -11.40 -6.57
C ALA A 37 -1.78 -12.16 -5.39
N LEU A 38 -2.54 -13.06 -4.77
CA LEU A 38 -2.11 -13.86 -3.62
C LEU A 38 -0.99 -14.85 -3.95
N ASN A 39 -0.93 -15.37 -5.19
CA ASN A 39 0.12 -16.28 -5.65
C ASN A 39 1.42 -15.56 -6.08
N GLY A 40 1.78 -14.47 -5.41
CA GLY A 40 3.02 -13.73 -5.64
C GLY A 40 2.93 -12.70 -6.77
N GLY A 41 1.72 -12.34 -7.21
CA GLY A 41 1.50 -11.16 -8.05
C GLY A 41 1.70 -9.87 -7.29
N LEU A 42 1.23 -9.84 -6.03
CA LEU A 42 1.43 -8.77 -5.07
C LEU A 42 2.09 -9.32 -3.82
N ASN A 43 2.97 -8.54 -3.21
CA ASN A 43 3.70 -8.89 -1.99
C ASN A 43 3.57 -7.75 -0.97
N ILE A 44 3.69 -8.06 0.32
CA ILE A 44 3.81 -7.03 1.37
C ILE A 44 5.27 -6.94 1.75
N ILE A 45 5.88 -5.78 1.47
CA ILE A 45 7.27 -5.50 1.78
C ILE A 45 7.33 -4.20 2.58
N ASN A 46 7.90 -4.25 3.77
CA ASN A 46 8.01 -3.10 4.67
C ASN A 46 6.64 -2.41 4.93
N GLY A 47 5.56 -3.20 5.09
CA GLY A 47 4.22 -2.70 5.34
C GLY A 47 3.49 -2.12 4.13
N LYS A 48 4.07 -2.22 2.91
CA LYS A 48 3.47 -1.73 1.67
C LYS A 48 3.16 -2.89 0.73
N VAL A 49 2.07 -2.76 -0.05
CA VAL A 49 1.75 -3.71 -1.11
C VAL A 49 2.57 -3.36 -2.34
N GLU A 50 3.37 -4.31 -2.80
CA GLU A 50 4.25 -4.17 -3.97
C GLU A 50 3.85 -5.12 -5.09
N ILE A 51 4.03 -4.67 -6.33
CA ILE A 51 3.74 -5.47 -7.53
C ILE A 51 5.01 -6.23 -7.92
N SER A 52 4.93 -7.53 -8.11
CA SER A 52 6.07 -8.32 -8.58
C SER A 52 6.43 -7.95 -10.04
N ALA A 53 7.72 -8.05 -10.39
CA ALA A 53 8.17 -7.75 -11.75
C ALA A 53 7.41 -8.56 -12.82
N ARG A 54 7.11 -9.83 -12.52
CA ARG A 54 6.29 -10.68 -13.40
C ARG A 54 4.89 -10.09 -13.61
N MET A 55 4.25 -9.62 -12.54
CA MET A 55 2.91 -9.02 -12.63
C MET A 55 2.93 -7.68 -13.36
N MET A 56 3.95 -6.85 -13.18
CA MET A 56 4.13 -5.62 -13.96
C MET A 56 4.19 -5.92 -15.46
N SER A 57 5.03 -6.89 -15.85
CA SER A 57 5.10 -7.31 -17.25
C SER A 57 3.75 -7.77 -17.80
N ALA A 58 2.98 -8.51 -16.98
CA ALA A 58 1.65 -8.99 -17.37
C ALA A 58 0.65 -7.84 -17.56
N LEU A 59 0.64 -6.85 -16.65
CA LEU A 59 -0.23 -5.68 -16.73
C LEU A 59 0.09 -4.83 -17.95
N ILE A 60 1.36 -4.55 -18.19
CA ILE A 60 1.83 -3.75 -19.33
C ILE A 60 1.44 -4.42 -20.64
N ARG A 61 1.63 -5.74 -20.76
CA ARG A 61 1.22 -6.50 -21.96
C ARG A 61 -0.31 -6.58 -22.09
N LYS A 62 -1.05 -6.72 -20.99
CA LYS A 62 -2.52 -6.71 -20.98
C LYS A 62 -3.07 -5.37 -21.48
N ALA A 63 -2.39 -4.26 -21.17
CA ALA A 63 -2.72 -2.93 -21.69
C ALA A 63 -2.34 -2.74 -23.18
N GLY A 64 -1.77 -3.74 -23.82
CA GLY A 64 -1.41 -3.72 -25.25
C GLY A 64 -0.01 -3.17 -25.54
N HIS A 65 0.76 -2.80 -24.51
CA HIS A 65 2.11 -2.28 -24.69
C HIS A 65 3.14 -3.40 -24.85
N GLN A 66 4.33 -3.05 -25.34
CA GLN A 66 5.39 -4.01 -25.63
C GLN A 66 6.58 -3.83 -24.71
N ILE A 67 7.13 -4.96 -24.25
CA ILE A 67 8.41 -5.03 -23.55
C ILE A 67 9.25 -6.09 -24.22
N ASN A 68 10.43 -5.69 -24.68
CA ASN A 68 11.41 -6.54 -25.34
C ASN A 68 12.73 -6.55 -24.55
N THR A 69 13.30 -7.73 -24.37
CA THR A 69 14.62 -7.89 -23.79
C THR A 69 15.65 -7.79 -24.92
N LYS A 70 16.51 -6.75 -24.89
CA LYS A 70 17.62 -6.63 -25.81
C LYS A 70 18.77 -7.54 -25.43
N GLU A 71 19.10 -7.54 -24.16
CA GLU A 71 20.18 -8.34 -23.62
C GLU A 71 19.90 -8.63 -22.15
N CYS A 72 20.19 -9.85 -21.68
CA CYS A 72 20.08 -10.20 -20.28
C CYS A 72 21.08 -11.32 -19.94
N THR A 73 22.10 -10.93 -19.20
CA THR A 73 23.23 -11.78 -18.76
C THR A 73 23.27 -11.87 -17.24
N ASP A 74 24.21 -12.61 -16.69
CA ASP A 74 24.43 -12.67 -15.25
C ASP A 74 25.02 -11.37 -14.66
N THR A 75 25.47 -10.46 -15.52
CA THR A 75 26.07 -9.19 -15.09
C THR A 75 25.18 -7.98 -15.31
N HIS A 76 24.29 -8.01 -16.29
CA HIS A 76 23.37 -6.90 -16.59
C HIS A 76 22.16 -7.35 -17.41
N CYS A 77 21.12 -6.52 -17.42
CA CYS A 77 19.95 -6.69 -18.26
C CYS A 77 19.55 -5.35 -18.90
N VAL A 78 19.21 -5.38 -20.19
CA VAL A 78 18.74 -4.22 -20.98
C VAL A 78 17.37 -4.55 -21.55
N LEU A 79 16.37 -3.74 -21.22
CA LEU A 79 14.99 -3.85 -21.69
C LEU A 79 14.61 -2.63 -22.51
N VAL A 80 13.71 -2.82 -23.46
CA VAL A 80 13.10 -1.74 -24.23
C VAL A 80 11.59 -1.89 -24.14
N GLY A 81 10.93 -0.82 -23.73
CA GLY A 81 9.48 -0.68 -23.74
C GLY A 81 9.02 0.18 -24.89
N LYS A 82 7.87 -0.14 -25.44
CA LYS A 82 7.18 0.67 -26.44
C LYS A 82 5.70 0.79 -26.07
N ARG A 83 5.22 2.02 -25.96
CA ARG A 83 3.79 2.29 -25.80
C ARG A 83 3.07 2.09 -27.15
N SER A 84 1.89 1.49 -27.09
CA SER A 84 1.05 1.29 -28.29
C SER A 84 0.18 2.51 -28.61
N ASP A 85 -0.15 3.31 -27.60
CA ASP A 85 -1.01 4.49 -27.68
C ASP A 85 -0.27 5.73 -28.20
N THR A 86 0.92 6.02 -27.67
CA THR A 86 1.73 7.19 -28.03
C THR A 86 2.87 6.88 -29.01
N GLY A 87 3.23 5.60 -29.14
CA GLY A 87 4.41 5.18 -29.89
C GLY A 87 5.75 5.43 -29.20
N GLU A 88 5.72 6.03 -27.99
CA GLU A 88 6.92 6.33 -27.20
C GLU A 88 7.71 5.06 -26.89
N THR A 89 9.03 5.16 -27.01
CA THR A 89 9.95 4.04 -26.78
C THR A 89 11.04 4.48 -25.82
N GLN A 90 11.27 3.66 -24.79
CA GLN A 90 12.30 3.89 -23.79
C GLN A 90 13.09 2.62 -23.50
N SER A 91 14.38 2.77 -23.23
CA SER A 91 15.22 1.67 -22.76
C SER A 91 15.58 1.86 -21.29
N SER A 92 15.68 0.74 -20.58
CA SER A 92 16.12 0.69 -19.20
C SER A 92 17.11 -0.45 -19.02
N SER A 93 18.14 -0.22 -18.22
CA SER A 93 19.13 -1.24 -17.88
C SER A 93 19.37 -1.29 -16.38
N PHE A 94 19.84 -2.44 -15.90
CA PHE A 94 20.34 -2.61 -14.55
C PHE A 94 21.46 -3.65 -14.52
N SER A 95 22.49 -3.40 -13.71
CA SER A 95 23.68 -4.26 -13.62
C SER A 95 23.96 -4.72 -12.18
N VAL A 96 24.72 -5.82 -12.07
CA VAL A 96 25.24 -6.31 -10.77
C VAL A 96 26.15 -5.27 -10.12
N ALA A 97 26.90 -4.48 -10.89
CA ALA A 97 27.71 -3.39 -10.37
C ALA A 97 26.85 -2.30 -9.70
N GLU A 98 25.71 -1.94 -10.30
CA GLU A 98 24.74 -1.03 -9.68
C GLU A 98 24.13 -1.63 -8.40
N ALA A 99 23.82 -2.95 -8.41
CA ALA A 99 23.31 -3.66 -7.22
C ALA A 99 24.34 -3.66 -6.08
N GLN A 100 25.61 -3.85 -6.40
CA GLN A 100 26.71 -3.82 -5.43
C GLN A 100 26.88 -2.41 -4.85
N LYS A 101 26.90 -1.39 -5.69
CA LYS A 101 26.97 0.02 -5.27
C LYS A 101 25.79 0.40 -4.36
N ALA A 102 24.61 -0.13 -4.64
CA ALA A 102 23.39 0.09 -3.84
C ALA A 102 23.28 -0.81 -2.58
N GLY A 103 24.29 -1.65 -2.28
CA GLY A 103 24.29 -2.53 -1.10
C GLY A 103 23.23 -3.65 -1.12
N LEU A 104 22.73 -4.02 -2.31
CA LEU A 104 21.67 -5.01 -2.47
C LEU A 104 22.16 -6.46 -2.40
N ILE A 105 23.46 -6.68 -2.60
CA ILE A 105 24.05 -8.03 -2.68
C ILE A 105 24.35 -8.52 -1.28
N LYS A 106 23.56 -9.54 -0.84
CA LYS A 106 23.79 -10.24 0.43
C LYS A 106 24.27 -11.66 0.16
N THR A 107 25.18 -12.16 0.99
CA THR A 107 25.67 -13.55 0.92
C THR A 107 24.51 -14.53 0.98
N GLY A 108 24.42 -15.44 0.02
CA GLY A 108 23.34 -16.43 -0.07
C GLY A 108 21.98 -15.90 -0.51
N GLY A 109 21.86 -14.60 -0.82
CA GLY A 109 20.66 -13.95 -1.31
C GLY A 109 20.36 -14.23 -2.78
N GLY A 110 19.26 -13.68 -3.27
CA GLY A 110 18.81 -13.82 -4.68
C GLY A 110 19.83 -13.31 -5.69
N TRP A 111 20.55 -12.23 -5.37
CA TRP A 111 21.61 -11.66 -6.22
C TRP A 111 22.80 -12.59 -6.46
N THR A 112 23.12 -13.45 -5.49
CA THR A 112 24.20 -14.45 -5.63
C THR A 112 23.72 -15.72 -6.34
N LYS A 113 22.45 -16.08 -6.20
CA LYS A 113 21.88 -17.31 -6.77
C LYS A 113 21.33 -17.12 -8.17
N PHE A 114 20.70 -15.98 -8.43
CA PHE A 114 19.96 -15.69 -9.66
C PHE A 114 20.22 -14.25 -10.14
N PRO A 115 21.49 -13.87 -10.43
CA PRO A 115 21.85 -12.50 -10.77
C PRO A 115 21.11 -11.99 -12.01
N LYS A 116 20.95 -12.84 -13.03
CA LYS A 116 20.23 -12.51 -14.26
C LYS A 116 18.76 -12.11 -13.99
N ASP A 117 18.05 -12.91 -13.18
CA ASP A 117 16.65 -12.64 -12.86
C ASP A 117 16.50 -11.37 -12.02
N MET A 118 17.46 -11.12 -11.13
CA MET A 118 17.49 -9.91 -10.30
C MET A 118 17.77 -8.66 -11.17
N CYS A 119 18.70 -8.73 -12.10
CA CYS A 119 18.96 -7.65 -13.07
C CYS A 119 17.72 -7.39 -13.94
N PHE A 120 17.06 -8.45 -14.43
CA PHE A 120 15.82 -8.32 -15.19
C PHE A 120 14.72 -7.65 -14.40
N ALA A 121 14.45 -8.12 -13.17
CA ALA A 121 13.41 -7.56 -12.31
C ALA A 121 13.63 -6.05 -12.06
N ARG A 122 14.88 -5.64 -11.81
CA ARG A 122 15.23 -4.25 -11.56
C ARG A 122 15.13 -3.37 -12.82
N ALA A 123 15.63 -3.85 -13.94
CA ALA A 123 15.52 -3.14 -15.22
C ALA A 123 14.04 -2.97 -15.62
N LEU A 124 13.23 -4.02 -15.44
CA LEU A 124 11.80 -3.98 -15.72
C LEU A 124 11.06 -3.00 -14.81
N SER A 125 11.36 -3.01 -13.53
CA SER A 125 10.75 -2.11 -12.58
C SER A 125 11.02 -0.64 -12.91
N ARG A 126 12.27 -0.34 -13.24
CA ARG A 126 12.69 1.01 -13.65
C ARG A 126 11.96 1.44 -14.93
N LEU A 127 11.90 0.55 -15.92
CA LEU A 127 11.19 0.80 -17.18
C LEU A 127 9.69 1.03 -16.95
N ALA A 128 9.06 0.17 -16.14
CA ALA A 128 7.64 0.22 -15.88
C ALA A 128 7.22 1.55 -15.22
N ARG A 129 8.00 2.06 -14.29
CA ARG A 129 7.73 3.35 -13.65
C ARG A 129 7.93 4.56 -14.55
N GLN A 130 8.91 4.49 -15.43
CA GLN A 130 9.23 5.60 -16.31
C GLN A 130 8.26 5.71 -17.49
N LEU A 131 7.89 4.58 -18.08
CA LEU A 131 7.12 4.55 -19.33
C LEU A 131 5.67 4.12 -19.16
N PHE A 132 5.33 3.35 -18.12
CA PHE A 132 4.03 2.71 -17.92
C PHE A 132 3.44 2.96 -16.54
N SER A 133 3.75 4.10 -15.92
CA SER A 133 3.28 4.44 -14.57
C SER A 133 1.76 4.46 -14.45
N ASP A 134 1.06 4.85 -15.50
CA ASP A 134 -0.40 4.84 -15.63
C ASP A 134 -1.00 3.43 -15.63
N VAL A 135 -0.25 2.44 -16.15
CA VAL A 135 -0.70 1.03 -16.23
C VAL A 135 -0.47 0.28 -14.93
N ILE A 136 0.68 0.52 -14.28
CA ILE A 136 1.04 -0.20 -13.04
C ILE A 136 0.52 0.48 -11.77
N GLY A 137 -0.03 1.71 -11.89
CA GLY A 137 -0.40 2.51 -10.74
C GLY A 137 0.80 2.90 -9.87
N MET A 138 0.54 3.42 -8.67
CA MET A 138 1.60 3.82 -7.72
C MET A 138 2.18 2.65 -6.90
N GLY A 139 2.16 1.43 -7.45
CA GLY A 139 2.72 0.25 -6.80
C GLY A 139 4.24 0.35 -6.67
N TYR A 140 4.76 0.23 -5.45
CA TYR A 140 6.18 0.05 -5.20
C TYR A 140 6.64 -1.32 -5.67
N VAL A 141 7.89 -1.42 -6.10
CA VAL A 141 8.49 -2.66 -6.59
C VAL A 141 9.33 -3.30 -5.52
N GLU A 142 9.22 -4.63 -5.46
CA GLU A 142 10.05 -5.46 -4.59
C GLU A 142 11.54 -5.11 -4.74
N GLY A 143 12.13 -4.63 -3.64
CA GLY A 143 13.56 -4.37 -3.53
C GLY A 143 14.05 -3.00 -4.05
N GLU A 144 13.19 -2.04 -4.37
CA GLU A 144 13.63 -0.65 -4.66
C GLU A 144 13.83 0.19 -3.41
N ILE A 145 13.17 -0.17 -2.33
CA ILE A 145 13.60 0.29 -1.04
C ILE A 145 14.84 -0.54 -0.74
N SER A 146 16.03 -0.07 -1.21
CA SER A 146 17.24 -0.40 -0.52
C SER A 146 16.91 -0.30 0.97
N GLN A 147 17.35 -1.25 1.76
CA GLN A 147 17.49 -1.12 3.20
C GLN A 147 18.58 -0.03 3.52
N GLN A 148 18.54 1.13 2.90
CA GLN A 148 18.61 2.31 3.67
C GLN A 148 17.29 2.25 4.45
N GLU A 149 17.37 1.63 5.62
CA GLU A 149 16.84 2.30 6.77
C GLU A 149 17.10 3.78 6.52
N VAL A 150 16.16 4.50 5.93
CA VAL A 150 15.74 5.66 6.62
C VAL A 150 15.26 5.06 7.94
N LYS A 151 16.19 4.86 8.88
CA LYS A 151 15.97 5.36 10.19
C LYS A 151 15.66 6.84 9.93
N HIS A 152 14.42 7.12 9.59
CA HIS A 152 13.77 8.12 10.37
C HIS A 152 13.92 7.49 11.79
N GLU A 153 15.05 7.81 12.44
CA GLU A 153 14.88 8.43 13.71
C GLU A 153 13.68 9.32 13.46
N ILE A 154 12.53 8.80 13.84
CA ILE A 154 11.55 9.60 14.47
C ILE A 154 12.37 10.12 15.64
N GLN A 155 13.19 11.16 15.39
CA GLN A 155 13.40 12.15 16.40
C GLN A 155 11.96 12.41 16.79
N HIS A 156 11.60 11.87 17.94
CA HIS A 156 10.52 12.40 18.69
C HIS A 156 10.79 13.90 18.76
N VAL A 157 10.34 14.59 17.74
CA VAL A 157 9.82 15.91 17.96
C VAL A 157 8.61 15.55 18.82
N GLU A 158 8.79 15.59 20.11
CA GLU A 158 7.72 15.81 21.06
C GLU A 158 7.11 17.15 20.68
N VAL A 159 6.36 17.13 19.60
CA VAL A 159 5.45 18.20 19.28
C VAL A 159 4.23 17.93 20.15
N GLU A 160 3.76 18.93 20.79
CA GLU A 160 2.56 19.05 21.63
C GLU A 160 1.28 18.34 21.11
N THR A 161 1.36 17.60 19.99
CA THR A 161 0.28 16.81 19.42
C THR A 161 -0.11 15.58 20.28
N GLN A 162 0.74 15.10 21.19
CA GLN A 162 0.34 13.97 22.08
C GLN A 162 -0.73 14.39 23.07
N HIS A 163 -0.74 15.63 23.53
CA HIS A 163 -1.78 16.13 24.43
C HIS A 163 -3.12 16.30 23.75
N VAL A 164 -3.14 16.76 22.50
CA VAL A 164 -4.38 17.00 21.74
C VAL A 164 -5.04 15.67 21.34
N VAL A 165 -4.26 14.68 20.91
CA VAL A 165 -4.80 13.35 20.53
C VAL A 165 -5.33 12.59 21.74
N LEU A 166 -4.66 12.68 22.89
CA LEU A 166 -5.14 12.06 24.13
C LEU A 166 -6.41 12.75 24.65
N GLU A 167 -6.46 14.07 24.59
CA GLU A 167 -7.63 14.86 25.00
C GLU A 167 -8.84 14.59 24.10
N TYR A 168 -8.62 14.45 22.79
CA TYR A 168 -9.68 14.06 21.85
C TYR A 168 -10.23 12.67 22.13
N ASP A 169 -9.36 11.68 22.33
CA ASP A 169 -9.77 10.29 22.63
C ASP A 169 -10.54 10.22 23.95
N ASP A 170 -10.14 10.99 24.95
CA ASP A 170 -10.83 11.10 26.21
C ASP A 170 -12.19 11.82 26.09
N ASN A 171 -12.29 12.86 25.29
CA ASN A 171 -13.55 13.54 25.00
C ASN A 171 -14.54 12.64 24.25
N LEU A 172 -14.06 11.88 23.27
CA LEU A 172 -14.88 10.89 22.57
C LEU A 172 -15.34 9.78 23.51
N LYS A 173 -14.48 9.26 24.36
CA LYS A 173 -14.84 8.27 25.39
C LYS A 173 -15.87 8.83 26.37
N ASN A 174 -15.69 10.07 26.79
CA ASN A 174 -16.64 10.76 27.67
C ASN A 174 -18.01 10.96 27.00
N LEU A 175 -18.03 11.31 25.71
CA LEU A 175 -19.26 11.39 24.93
C LEU A 175 -19.95 10.01 24.84
N LEU A 176 -19.21 8.98 24.43
CA LEU A 176 -19.74 7.62 24.28
C LEU A 176 -20.23 7.02 25.59
N SER A 177 -19.62 7.36 26.72
CA SER A 177 -20.08 6.89 28.06
C SER A 177 -21.49 7.37 28.45
N LYS A 178 -22.04 8.36 27.74
CA LYS A 178 -23.43 8.84 27.93
C LYS A 178 -24.46 7.96 27.22
N PHE A 179 -24.02 6.99 26.40
CA PHE A 179 -24.86 6.11 25.60
C PHE A 179 -24.58 4.64 25.89
N ASP A 180 -25.56 3.76 25.62
CA ASP A 180 -25.37 2.33 25.72
C ASP A 180 -24.36 1.81 24.68
N GLU A 181 -23.62 0.75 25.02
CA GLU A 181 -22.61 0.18 24.12
C GLU A 181 -23.16 -0.18 22.71
N ASN A 182 -24.42 -0.60 22.64
CA ASN A 182 -25.09 -0.95 21.39
C ASN A 182 -25.34 0.28 20.49
N ASP A 183 -25.33 1.49 21.06
CA ASP A 183 -25.57 2.74 20.34
C ASP A 183 -24.27 3.45 19.91
N HIS A 184 -23.10 2.94 20.31
CA HIS A 184 -21.81 3.58 20.00
C HIS A 184 -21.56 3.68 18.50
N GLU A 185 -21.79 2.61 17.73
CA GLU A 185 -21.62 2.64 16.27
C GLU A 185 -22.57 3.66 15.61
N ARG A 186 -23.80 3.70 16.07
CA ARG A 186 -24.81 4.64 15.57
C ARG A 186 -24.46 6.08 15.96
N MET A 187 -23.87 6.31 17.14
CA MET A 187 -23.39 7.62 17.58
C MET A 187 -22.20 8.08 16.71
N MET A 188 -21.28 7.20 16.39
CA MET A 188 -20.18 7.52 15.48
C MET A 188 -20.69 7.94 14.10
N PHE A 189 -21.69 7.25 13.56
CA PHE A 189 -22.33 7.64 12.32
C PHE A 189 -23.05 8.99 12.42
N TYR A 190 -23.72 9.28 13.54
CA TYR A 190 -24.36 10.57 13.79
C TYR A 190 -23.35 11.72 13.85
N ILE A 191 -22.18 11.50 14.47
CA ILE A 191 -21.07 12.45 14.48
C ILE A 191 -20.63 12.75 13.02
N ASP A 192 -20.47 11.73 12.18
CA ASP A 192 -20.07 11.91 10.79
C ASP A 192 -21.11 12.67 9.96
N VAL A 193 -22.39 12.43 10.17
CA VAL A 193 -23.46 13.15 9.48
C VAL A 193 -23.46 14.63 9.87
N VAL A 194 -23.38 14.93 11.18
CA VAL A 194 -23.40 16.32 11.68
C VAL A 194 -22.15 17.06 11.26
N LYS A 195 -20.98 16.44 11.38
CA LYS A 195 -19.71 16.98 10.91
C LYS A 195 -19.77 17.42 9.44
N ASN A 196 -20.26 16.56 8.59
CA ASN A 196 -20.36 16.83 7.15
C ASN A 196 -21.41 17.92 6.82
N HIS A 197 -22.47 18.02 7.62
CA HIS A 197 -23.52 19.03 7.43
C HIS A 197 -23.04 20.45 7.78
N TYR A 198 -22.21 20.59 8.82
CA TYR A 198 -21.71 21.88 9.30
C TYR A 198 -20.28 22.18 8.88
N GLU A 199 -19.63 21.29 8.10
CA GLU A 199 -18.22 21.39 7.70
C GLU A 199 -17.25 21.49 8.89
N TRP A 200 -17.61 20.86 10.02
CA TRP A 200 -16.78 20.82 11.23
C TRP A 200 -15.77 19.68 11.18
N THR A 201 -14.72 19.79 12.00
CA THR A 201 -13.86 18.63 12.30
C THR A 201 -14.58 17.66 13.24
N THR A 202 -14.07 16.42 13.33
CA THR A 202 -14.64 15.45 14.28
C THR A 202 -14.48 15.90 15.72
N GLU A 203 -13.35 16.56 16.05
CA GLU A 203 -13.08 17.13 17.39
C GLU A 203 -14.08 18.23 17.75
N GLU A 204 -14.33 19.17 16.85
CA GLU A 204 -15.30 20.23 17.04
C GLU A 204 -16.70 19.67 17.25
N THR A 205 -17.08 18.64 16.49
CA THR A 205 -18.40 17.98 16.63
C THR A 205 -18.55 17.30 17.99
N VAL A 206 -17.52 16.58 18.44
CA VAL A 206 -17.52 15.91 19.76
C VAL A 206 -17.61 16.94 20.89
N LEU A 207 -16.84 18.02 20.83
CA LEU A 207 -16.90 19.09 21.85
C LEU A 207 -18.28 19.75 21.88
N LYS A 208 -18.86 20.06 20.72
CA LYS A 208 -20.22 20.59 20.61
C LYS A 208 -21.26 19.65 21.21
N PHE A 209 -21.13 18.34 21.00
CA PHE A 209 -22.03 17.34 21.57
C PHE A 209 -21.86 17.20 23.10
N LEU A 210 -20.65 17.38 23.61
CA LEU A 210 -20.41 17.39 25.07
C LEU A 210 -21.01 18.62 25.76
N GLU A 211 -21.02 19.77 25.09
CA GLU A 211 -21.62 21.02 25.54
C GLU A 211 -23.16 20.99 25.45
N GLU A 212 -23.74 20.11 24.63
CA GLU A 212 -25.18 20.03 24.42
C GLU A 212 -25.89 19.30 25.58
N PRO A 213 -26.72 19.96 26.37
CA PRO A 213 -27.36 19.35 27.56
C PRO A 213 -28.32 18.21 27.19
N ASN A 214 -28.93 18.23 26.00
CA ASN A 214 -29.96 17.28 25.58
C ASN A 214 -29.48 16.37 24.44
N ILE A 215 -28.17 16.07 24.38
CA ILE A 215 -27.59 15.30 23.27
C ILE A 215 -28.20 13.89 23.17
N VAL A 216 -28.51 13.24 24.29
CA VAL A 216 -29.10 11.90 24.28
C VAL A 216 -30.53 11.92 23.70
N GLU A 217 -31.32 12.94 24.00
CA GLU A 217 -32.67 13.10 23.45
C GLU A 217 -32.63 13.40 21.94
N LYS A 218 -31.71 14.28 21.52
CA LYS A 218 -31.51 14.60 20.09
C LYS A 218 -31.07 13.39 19.30
N PHE A 219 -30.13 12.62 19.84
CA PHE A 219 -29.68 11.39 19.23
C PHE A 219 -30.81 10.35 19.11
N ASN A 220 -31.61 10.16 20.16
CA ASN A 220 -32.73 9.25 20.13
C ASN A 220 -33.86 9.68 19.18
N ALA A 221 -34.02 10.99 18.97
CA ALA A 221 -34.96 11.54 17.99
C ALA A 221 -34.45 11.45 16.55
N TRP A 222 -33.16 11.25 16.38
CA TRP A 222 -32.53 11.12 15.06
C TRP A 222 -32.75 9.69 14.54
N LYS A 223 -33.56 9.56 13.48
CA LYS A 223 -33.94 8.29 12.84
C LYS A 223 -33.42 8.21 11.42
#